data_a9d41289babf9027ecf3ce1b9a0887fb
#
_entry.id   a9d41289babf9027ecf3ce1b9a0887fb
#
_cell.length_a   1.000
_cell.length_b   1.000
_cell.length_c   1.000
_cell.angle_alpha   90.00
_cell.angle_beta   90.00
_cell.angle_gamma   90.00
#
_symmetry.space_group_name_H-M   'P 1'
#
loop_
_entity.id
_entity.type
_entity.pdbx_description
1 polymer ?
#
loop_
_entity_poly.entity_id
_entity_poly.type
_entity_poly.pdbx_seq_one_letter_code
_entity_poly.pdbx_strand_id
1 'polypeptide(L)'
;MATSREHADTLARTLVLDELFDLSLYTALRETTSGNLRRMLGELIPIEARHAAFWKKFFRSDIERLDWRRRLKLRLLTLVCRLFGDRAVHLVLEAIEIYGVRKYLRLWEAYRDDPLGAAVKEVLEDELLHEDRVVTESIERRVDPEGIRSVFLGFNDGLVEILGAVSGLFAAFDDASSILMASATVAVAGSFSMGAGAYVASSSEGEVQRIEAGKTAFLGGSSQATSAAGSPLRTALLVGVSYMFGALIPVLPVLLGARTVVVSLVAGGLVTVVVSAVLAFLSGMDLRRRLLTNVAILAAAVGITYAIGRAARALLGVSVS
;
A
#
# COMPACT_ATOMS: atom_id res chain seq x y z
N MET A 1 -1.57 -28.04 24.60
CA MET A 1 -0.13 -28.28 24.37
C MET A 1 0.21 -28.47 22.87
N ALA A 2 -0.58 -29.15 22.05
CA ALA A 2 -0.31 -29.30 20.60
C ALA A 2 -0.37 -27.98 19.84
N THR A 3 -1.39 -27.16 20.06
CA THR A 3 -1.59 -25.84 19.41
C THR A 3 -0.47 -24.82 19.71
N SER A 4 0.15 -24.89 20.90
CA SER A 4 1.26 -23.99 21.27
C SER A 4 2.58 -24.34 20.57
N ARG A 5 2.85 -25.62 20.34
CA ARG A 5 4.04 -26.08 19.57
C ARG A 5 3.89 -25.76 18.08
N GLU A 6 2.74 -25.99 17.51
CA GLU A 6 2.45 -25.68 16.11
C GLU A 6 2.57 -24.17 15.81
N HIS A 7 2.17 -23.33 16.75
CA HIS A 7 2.36 -21.87 16.68
C HIS A 7 3.84 -21.48 16.73
N ALA A 8 4.61 -22.09 17.63
CA ALA A 8 6.05 -21.82 17.77
C ALA A 8 6.83 -22.27 16.51
N ASP A 9 6.51 -23.44 15.95
CA ASP A 9 7.14 -23.95 14.72
C ASP A 9 6.80 -23.08 13.52
N THR A 10 5.57 -22.58 13.43
CA THR A 10 5.14 -21.66 12.36
C THR A 10 5.86 -20.33 12.45
N LEU A 11 6.01 -19.79 13.66
CA LEU A 11 6.74 -18.53 13.92
C LEU A 11 8.22 -18.67 13.56
N ALA A 12 8.86 -19.75 14.06
CA ALA A 12 10.25 -20.06 13.75
C ALA A 12 10.51 -20.15 12.25
N ARG A 13 9.66 -20.90 11.55
CA ARG A 13 9.73 -21.03 10.09
C ARG A 13 9.55 -19.67 9.40
N THR A 14 8.63 -18.85 9.87
CA THR A 14 8.35 -17.53 9.27
C THR A 14 9.55 -16.62 9.42
N LEU A 15 10.14 -16.51 10.62
CA LEU A 15 11.30 -15.65 10.87
C LEU A 15 12.49 -16.06 10.02
N VAL A 16 12.85 -17.35 10.01
CA VAL A 16 13.98 -17.83 9.19
C VAL A 16 13.76 -17.58 7.70
N LEU A 17 12.55 -17.79 7.20
CA LEU A 17 12.24 -17.58 5.79
C LEU A 17 12.17 -16.10 5.40
N ASP A 18 11.81 -15.21 6.31
CA ASP A 18 11.80 -13.77 6.06
C ASP A 18 13.23 -13.25 5.92
N GLU A 19 14.13 -13.59 6.84
CA GLU A 19 15.55 -13.19 6.72
C GLU A 19 16.23 -13.77 5.47
N LEU A 20 15.93 -15.02 5.13
CA LEU A 20 16.42 -15.61 3.87
C LEU A 20 15.86 -14.88 2.64
N PHE A 21 14.65 -14.36 2.73
CA PHE A 21 14.04 -13.58 1.66
C PHE A 21 14.76 -12.23 1.52
N ASP A 22 14.99 -11.49 2.62
CA ASP A 22 15.63 -10.18 2.61
C ASP A 22 17.08 -10.31 2.11
N LEU A 23 17.84 -11.28 2.60
CA LEU A 23 19.17 -11.63 2.09
C LEU A 23 19.16 -11.93 0.58
N SER A 24 18.20 -12.73 0.11
CA SER A 24 18.07 -13.10 -1.31
C SER A 24 17.71 -11.90 -2.18
N LEU A 25 16.85 -11.03 -1.68
CA LEU A 25 16.41 -9.82 -2.37
C LEU A 25 17.57 -8.82 -2.49
N TYR A 26 18.28 -8.52 -1.39
CA TYR A 26 19.39 -7.59 -1.40
C TYR A 26 20.53 -8.08 -2.31
N THR A 27 20.81 -9.38 -2.30
CA THR A 27 21.78 -9.98 -3.23
C THR A 27 21.34 -9.78 -4.68
N ALA A 28 20.07 -10.06 -5.01
CA ALA A 28 19.56 -9.89 -6.37
C ALA A 28 19.53 -8.42 -6.83
N LEU A 29 19.19 -7.49 -5.93
CA LEU A 29 19.15 -6.06 -6.23
C LEU A 29 20.56 -5.49 -6.41
N ARG A 30 21.54 -5.95 -5.63
CA ARG A 30 22.94 -5.52 -5.78
C ARG A 30 23.49 -5.84 -7.16
N GLU A 31 23.09 -6.93 -7.78
CA GLU A 31 23.51 -7.29 -9.14
C GLU A 31 22.97 -6.34 -10.21
N THR A 32 21.83 -5.69 -9.92
CA THR A 32 21.12 -4.83 -10.88
C THR A 32 21.35 -3.34 -10.65
N THR A 33 22.03 -2.96 -9.58
CA THR A 33 22.27 -1.57 -9.19
C THR A 33 23.73 -1.16 -9.34
N SER A 34 23.98 0.16 -9.32
CA SER A 34 25.30 0.76 -9.44
C SER A 34 25.52 1.86 -8.38
N GLY A 35 26.74 2.40 -8.30
CA GLY A 35 27.06 3.54 -7.47
C GLY A 35 26.84 3.32 -5.97
N ASN A 36 26.26 4.30 -5.29
CA ASN A 36 26.03 4.30 -3.84
C ASN A 36 25.12 3.18 -3.39
N LEU A 37 24.05 2.92 -4.16
CA LEU A 37 23.05 1.88 -3.84
C LEU A 37 23.67 0.48 -3.83
N ARG A 38 24.56 0.19 -4.78
CA ARG A 38 25.30 -1.08 -4.80
C ARG A 38 26.23 -1.23 -3.60
N ARG A 39 26.86 -0.13 -3.16
CA ARG A 39 27.72 -0.12 -1.98
C ARG A 39 26.90 -0.37 -0.71
N MET A 40 25.79 0.37 -0.51
CA MET A 40 24.87 0.21 0.61
C MET A 40 24.37 -1.25 0.72
N LEU A 41 23.88 -1.82 -0.38
CA LEU A 41 23.48 -3.23 -0.41
C LEU A 41 24.64 -4.17 -0.08
N GLY A 42 25.86 -3.83 -0.48
CA GLY A 42 27.06 -4.59 -0.12
C GLY A 42 27.39 -4.59 1.37
N GLU A 43 26.98 -3.55 2.10
CA GLU A 43 27.12 -3.42 3.55
C GLU A 43 25.98 -4.11 4.30
N LEU A 44 24.73 -4.07 3.78
CA LEU A 44 23.57 -4.71 4.37
C LEU A 44 23.57 -6.24 4.24
N ILE A 45 23.97 -6.79 3.09
CA ILE A 45 24.00 -8.24 2.83
C ILE A 45 24.70 -9.07 3.92
N PRO A 46 25.91 -8.70 4.42
CA PRO A 46 26.54 -9.42 5.51
C PRO A 46 25.74 -9.41 6.81
N ILE A 47 24.97 -8.36 7.04
CA ILE A 47 24.17 -8.20 8.25
C ILE A 47 22.93 -9.11 8.17
N GLU A 48 22.22 -9.10 7.05
CA GLU A 48 21.11 -10.03 6.78
C GLU A 48 21.54 -11.49 6.84
N ALA A 49 22.76 -11.78 6.36
CA ALA A 49 23.33 -13.12 6.48
C ALA A 49 23.53 -13.53 7.94
N ARG A 50 23.92 -12.60 8.83
CA ARG A 50 24.03 -12.85 10.27
C ARG A 50 22.66 -13.07 10.90
N HIS A 51 21.65 -12.25 10.58
CA HIS A 51 20.27 -12.43 11.07
C HIS A 51 19.70 -13.78 10.67
N ALA A 52 19.85 -14.16 9.40
CA ALA A 52 19.43 -15.48 8.93
C ALA A 52 20.14 -16.63 9.66
N ALA A 53 21.45 -16.51 9.90
CA ALA A 53 22.23 -17.51 10.66
C ALA A 53 21.82 -17.53 12.14
N PHE A 54 21.57 -16.37 12.74
CA PHE A 54 21.12 -16.23 14.12
C PHE A 54 19.78 -16.97 14.34
N TRP A 55 18.76 -16.70 13.53
CA TRP A 55 17.46 -17.36 13.65
C TRP A 55 17.51 -18.85 13.35
N LYS A 56 18.31 -19.28 12.37
CA LYS A 56 18.55 -20.71 12.12
C LYS A 56 19.11 -21.40 13.34
N LYS A 57 20.11 -20.80 13.99
CA LYS A 57 20.74 -21.32 15.21
C LYS A 57 19.77 -21.33 16.40
N PHE A 58 19.04 -20.22 16.61
CA PHE A 58 18.08 -20.05 17.70
C PHE A 58 16.98 -21.11 17.66
N PHE A 59 16.40 -21.34 16.50
CA PHE A 59 15.32 -22.31 16.29
C PHE A 59 15.80 -23.71 15.89
N ARG A 60 17.09 -23.93 15.74
CA ARG A 60 17.69 -25.17 15.24
C ARG A 60 17.06 -25.62 13.91
N SER A 61 16.94 -24.67 12.98
CA SER A 61 16.26 -24.84 11.70
C SER A 61 17.25 -25.08 10.55
N ASP A 62 17.00 -26.10 9.74
CA ASP A 62 17.80 -26.46 8.55
C ASP A 62 17.23 -25.86 7.25
N ILE A 63 16.40 -24.83 7.34
CA ILE A 63 15.79 -24.18 6.17
C ILE A 63 16.88 -23.41 5.41
N GLU A 64 17.17 -23.85 4.19
CA GLU A 64 18.16 -23.20 3.31
C GLU A 64 17.52 -22.53 2.08
N ARG A 65 16.27 -22.84 1.78
CA ARG A 65 15.62 -22.38 0.55
C ARG A 65 14.30 -21.71 0.83
N LEU A 66 14.03 -20.67 0.07
CA LEU A 66 12.74 -19.98 0.09
C LEU A 66 11.62 -20.91 -0.40
N ASP A 67 10.45 -20.77 0.20
CA ASP A 67 9.22 -21.37 -0.29
C ASP A 67 8.81 -20.79 -1.66
N TRP A 68 7.85 -21.45 -2.33
CA TRP A 68 7.43 -21.04 -3.67
C TRP A 68 6.81 -19.62 -3.70
N ARG A 69 6.11 -19.21 -2.63
CA ARG A 69 5.47 -17.89 -2.53
C ARG A 69 6.50 -16.78 -2.42
N ARG A 70 7.52 -16.96 -1.57
CA ARG A 70 8.62 -16.01 -1.42
C ARG A 70 9.49 -15.96 -2.67
N ARG A 71 9.71 -17.10 -3.34
CA ARG A 71 10.41 -17.12 -4.65
C ARG A 71 9.66 -16.34 -5.72
N LEU A 72 8.33 -16.46 -5.77
CA LEU A 72 7.52 -15.68 -6.70
C LEU A 72 7.58 -14.19 -6.37
N LYS A 73 7.42 -13.82 -5.09
CA LYS A 73 7.56 -12.43 -4.61
C LYS A 73 8.92 -11.86 -4.98
N LEU A 74 10.01 -12.60 -4.74
CA LEU A 74 11.37 -12.20 -5.09
C LEU A 74 11.51 -11.89 -6.59
N ARG A 75 11.03 -12.79 -7.46
CA ARG A 75 11.06 -12.60 -8.92
C ARG A 75 10.27 -11.36 -9.36
N LEU A 76 9.08 -11.16 -8.80
CA LEU A 76 8.24 -10.00 -9.13
C LEU A 76 8.91 -8.70 -8.70
N LEU A 77 9.43 -8.60 -7.47
CA LEU A 77 10.10 -7.40 -6.98
C LEU A 77 11.38 -7.10 -7.79
N THR A 78 12.18 -8.12 -8.06
CA THR A 78 13.39 -7.96 -8.89
C THR A 78 13.04 -7.50 -10.31
N LEU A 79 11.95 -8.03 -10.90
CA LEU A 79 11.47 -7.60 -12.21
C LEU A 79 11.02 -6.13 -12.18
N VAL A 80 10.23 -5.72 -11.19
CA VAL A 80 9.81 -4.33 -11.00
C VAL A 80 11.02 -3.41 -10.87
N CYS A 81 11.99 -3.78 -10.05
CA CYS A 81 13.22 -3.00 -9.87
C CYS A 81 14.04 -2.89 -11.16
N ARG A 82 14.11 -3.96 -11.98
CA ARG A 82 14.77 -3.91 -13.29
C ARG A 82 14.06 -3.01 -14.29
N LEU A 83 12.72 -2.98 -14.28
CA LEU A 83 11.94 -2.17 -15.21
C LEU A 83 11.95 -0.67 -14.85
N PHE A 84 11.92 -0.34 -13.56
CA PHE A 84 11.79 1.04 -13.07
C PHE A 84 13.08 1.62 -12.48
N GLY A 85 14.18 0.83 -12.46
CA GLY A 85 15.53 1.27 -12.06
C GLY A 85 15.67 1.62 -10.58
N ASP A 86 16.69 2.44 -10.27
CA ASP A 86 17.11 2.76 -8.90
C ASP A 86 15.98 3.34 -8.02
N ARG A 87 15.03 4.07 -8.61
CA ARG A 87 13.87 4.59 -7.86
C ARG A 87 13.01 3.48 -7.26
N ALA A 88 12.74 2.43 -8.05
CA ALA A 88 11.98 1.29 -7.57
C ALA A 88 12.76 0.49 -6.53
N VAL A 89 14.08 0.38 -6.69
CA VAL A 89 14.95 -0.29 -5.71
C VAL A 89 14.88 0.42 -4.36
N HIS A 90 15.01 1.75 -4.31
CA HIS A 90 14.86 2.51 -3.07
C HIS A 90 13.50 2.30 -2.40
N LEU A 91 12.41 2.38 -3.17
CA LEU A 91 11.05 2.16 -2.67
C LEU A 91 10.86 0.76 -2.08
N VAL A 92 11.41 -0.26 -2.76
CA VAL A 92 11.32 -1.65 -2.31
C VAL A 92 12.14 -1.86 -1.04
N LEU A 93 13.36 -1.33 -0.97
CA LEU A 93 14.20 -1.42 0.22
C LEU A 93 13.53 -0.73 1.42
N GLU A 94 13.11 0.52 1.26
CA GLU A 94 12.42 1.25 2.34
C GLU A 94 11.17 0.52 2.83
N ALA A 95 10.37 -0.06 1.91
CA ALA A 95 9.18 -0.83 2.30
C ALA A 95 9.54 -2.13 3.06
N ILE A 96 10.63 -2.78 2.71
CA ILE A 96 11.11 -4.01 3.38
C ILE A 96 11.64 -3.68 4.77
N GLU A 97 12.45 -2.65 4.92
CA GLU A 97 12.98 -2.20 6.22
C GLU A 97 11.86 -1.80 7.17
N ILE A 98 10.91 -0.97 6.72
CA ILE A 98 9.73 -0.60 7.52
C ILE A 98 8.93 -1.84 7.94
N TYR A 99 8.80 -2.83 7.06
CA TYR A 99 8.12 -4.08 7.39
C TYR A 99 8.89 -4.89 8.43
N GLY A 100 10.21 -5.00 8.29
CA GLY A 100 11.11 -5.67 9.23
C GLY A 100 11.01 -5.08 10.64
N VAL A 101 11.24 -3.78 10.77
CA VAL A 101 11.13 -3.05 12.04
C VAL A 101 9.76 -3.26 12.70
N ARG A 102 8.66 -3.08 11.96
CA ARG A 102 7.30 -3.29 12.51
C ARG A 102 7.04 -4.73 12.94
N LYS A 103 7.56 -5.71 12.20
CA LYS A 103 7.46 -7.13 12.53
C LYS A 103 8.16 -7.41 13.86
N TYR A 104 9.40 -6.96 13.99
CA TYR A 104 10.20 -7.18 15.18
C TYR A 104 9.70 -6.41 16.40
N LEU A 105 9.21 -5.18 16.25
CA LEU A 105 8.56 -4.44 17.34
C LEU A 105 7.35 -5.21 17.90
N ARG A 106 6.46 -5.72 17.04
CA ARG A 106 5.30 -6.51 17.49
C ARG A 106 5.70 -7.81 18.18
N LEU A 107 6.74 -8.46 17.68
CA LEU A 107 7.26 -9.69 18.30
C LEU A 107 7.89 -9.39 19.67
N TRP A 108 8.65 -8.31 19.77
CA TRP A 108 9.22 -7.89 21.04
C TRP A 108 8.13 -7.54 22.07
N GLU A 109 7.10 -6.81 21.68
CA GLU A 109 5.94 -6.52 22.55
C GLU A 109 5.22 -7.78 23.01
N ALA A 110 5.04 -8.75 22.11
CA ALA A 110 4.31 -9.99 22.41
C ALA A 110 5.10 -10.99 23.28
N TYR A 111 6.44 -10.97 23.18
CA TYR A 111 7.33 -11.96 23.84
C TYR A 111 8.35 -11.29 24.77
N ARG A 112 8.04 -10.11 25.31
CA ARG A 112 8.94 -9.27 26.09
C ARG A 112 9.63 -9.99 27.25
N ASP A 113 8.89 -10.86 27.93
CA ASP A 113 9.35 -11.58 29.13
C ASP A 113 9.85 -13.00 28.83
N ASP A 114 9.93 -13.38 27.56
CA ASP A 114 10.40 -14.68 27.09
C ASP A 114 11.83 -14.60 26.53
N PRO A 115 12.58 -15.72 26.51
CA PRO A 115 13.88 -15.79 25.84
C PRO A 115 13.82 -15.32 24.36
N LEU A 116 12.70 -15.52 23.70
CA LEU A 116 12.46 -15.03 22.36
C LEU A 116 12.46 -13.50 22.31
N GLY A 117 11.90 -12.82 23.30
CA GLY A 117 11.89 -11.35 23.36
C GLY A 117 13.30 -10.75 23.46
N ALA A 118 14.20 -11.39 24.20
CA ALA A 118 15.60 -10.98 24.25
C ALA A 118 16.31 -11.16 22.90
N ALA A 119 16.07 -12.30 22.23
CA ALA A 119 16.60 -12.58 20.90
C ALA A 119 16.05 -11.62 19.82
N VAL A 120 14.76 -11.30 19.90
CA VAL A 120 14.11 -10.32 19.02
C VAL A 120 14.70 -8.93 19.22
N LYS A 121 14.99 -8.54 20.46
CA LYS A 121 15.58 -7.23 20.77
C LYS A 121 16.94 -7.06 20.13
N GLU A 122 17.79 -8.09 20.14
CA GLU A 122 19.13 -8.06 19.53
C GLU A 122 19.04 -7.78 18.02
N VAL A 123 18.15 -8.47 17.31
CA VAL A 123 17.95 -8.25 15.87
C VAL A 123 17.26 -6.91 15.60
N LEU A 124 16.30 -6.49 16.43
CA LEU A 124 15.60 -5.22 16.25
C LEU A 124 16.52 -4.01 16.39
N GLU A 125 17.52 -4.06 17.27
CA GLU A 125 18.51 -2.99 17.40
C GLU A 125 19.31 -2.81 16.09
N ASP A 126 19.71 -3.89 15.43
CA ASP A 126 20.35 -3.84 14.11
C ASP A 126 19.38 -3.34 13.02
N GLU A 127 18.13 -3.80 12.99
CA GLU A 127 17.11 -3.38 12.03
C GLU A 127 16.81 -1.87 12.09
N LEU A 128 16.74 -1.28 13.29
CA LEU A 128 16.56 0.16 13.46
C LEU A 128 17.74 0.95 12.89
N LEU A 129 18.96 0.45 13.06
CA LEU A 129 20.15 1.06 12.48
C LEU A 129 20.19 0.95 10.95
N HIS A 130 19.60 -0.12 10.38
CA HIS A 130 19.47 -0.31 8.94
C HIS A 130 18.46 0.65 8.33
N GLU A 131 17.29 0.79 8.95
CA GLU A 131 16.27 1.75 8.51
C GLU A 131 16.85 3.15 8.44
N ASP A 132 17.56 3.58 9.50
CA ASP A 132 18.21 4.88 9.54
C ASP A 132 19.25 5.06 8.42
N ARG A 133 20.03 4.04 8.08
CA ARG A 133 21.00 4.10 6.98
C ARG A 133 20.33 4.18 5.62
N VAL A 134 19.34 3.33 5.35
CA VAL A 134 18.58 3.35 4.09
C VAL A 134 17.88 4.69 3.89
N VAL A 135 17.38 5.28 4.98
CA VAL A 135 16.72 6.60 4.96
C VAL A 135 17.74 7.74 4.83
N THR A 136 18.91 7.65 5.49
CA THR A 136 19.90 8.75 5.53
C THR A 136 20.77 8.81 4.28
N GLU A 137 21.10 7.68 3.65
CA GLU A 137 21.84 7.64 2.38
C GLU A 137 20.98 8.00 1.17
N SER A 138 19.67 7.85 1.25
CA SER A 138 18.75 8.55 0.36
C SER A 138 18.61 9.97 0.89
N ILE A 139 19.38 10.91 0.38
CA ILE A 139 19.47 12.35 0.73
C ILE A 139 18.11 13.06 0.92
N GLU A 140 17.03 12.43 0.60
CA GLU A 140 15.63 12.75 0.91
C GLU A 140 14.85 11.44 1.00
N ARG A 141 14.00 11.29 2.01
CA ARG A 141 12.97 10.24 1.98
C ARG A 141 12.25 10.32 0.62
N ARG A 142 12.58 9.40 -0.28
CA ARG A 142 11.95 9.37 -1.62
C ARG A 142 10.54 8.82 -1.55
N VAL A 143 10.22 8.08 -0.51
CA VAL A 143 8.85 7.70 -0.17
C VAL A 143 8.26 8.85 0.63
N ASP A 144 7.48 9.68 -0.04
CA ASP A 144 6.57 10.62 0.61
C ASP A 144 5.33 9.85 1.09
N PRO A 145 5.22 9.50 2.40
CA PRO A 145 4.11 8.69 2.90
C PRO A 145 2.77 9.38 2.70
N GLU A 146 2.77 10.70 2.75
CA GLU A 146 1.57 11.52 2.58
C GLU A 146 1.15 11.57 1.10
N GLY A 147 2.11 11.73 0.19
CA GLY A 147 1.87 11.64 -1.24
C GLY A 147 1.36 10.27 -1.67
N ILE A 148 1.95 9.19 -1.15
CA ILE A 148 1.47 7.82 -1.39
C ILE A 148 0.06 7.64 -0.86
N ARG A 149 -0.22 8.07 0.40
CA ARG A 149 -1.56 8.02 0.98
C ARG A 149 -2.57 8.76 0.11
N SER A 150 -2.22 9.94 -0.38
CA SER A 150 -3.07 10.79 -1.23
C SER A 150 -3.39 10.11 -2.56
N VAL A 151 -2.39 9.53 -3.23
CA VAL A 151 -2.57 8.78 -4.48
C VAL A 151 -3.49 7.60 -4.28
N PHE A 152 -3.28 6.79 -3.24
CA PHE A 152 -4.10 5.61 -3.00
C PHE A 152 -5.50 5.95 -2.51
N LEU A 153 -5.66 7.03 -1.74
CA LEU A 153 -6.98 7.51 -1.32
C LEU A 153 -7.81 7.88 -2.54
N GLY A 154 -7.29 8.76 -3.40
CA GLY A 154 -8.01 9.17 -4.60
C GLY A 154 -8.28 8.00 -5.54
N PHE A 155 -7.28 7.17 -5.83
CA PHE A 155 -7.43 6.04 -6.73
C PHE A 155 -8.48 5.01 -6.26
N ASN A 156 -8.42 4.61 -4.98
CA ASN A 156 -9.36 3.64 -4.43
C ASN A 156 -10.79 4.19 -4.39
N ASP A 157 -10.94 5.47 -4.07
CA ASP A 157 -12.23 6.14 -4.01
C ASP A 157 -12.87 6.22 -5.41
N GLY A 158 -12.11 6.69 -6.41
CA GLY A 158 -12.57 6.73 -7.79
C GLY A 158 -12.93 5.35 -8.36
N LEU A 159 -12.15 4.32 -8.02
CA LEU A 159 -12.43 2.95 -8.44
C LEU A 159 -13.73 2.41 -7.83
N VAL A 160 -13.92 2.56 -6.52
CA VAL A 160 -15.08 2.01 -5.79
C VAL A 160 -16.35 2.78 -6.12
N GLU A 161 -16.29 4.11 -6.09
CA GLU A 161 -17.44 4.98 -6.38
C GLU A 161 -17.95 4.77 -7.82
N ILE A 162 -17.05 4.81 -8.80
CA ILE A 162 -17.46 4.70 -10.20
C ILE A 162 -17.85 3.26 -10.57
N LEU A 163 -17.23 2.25 -9.97
CA LEU A 163 -17.71 0.87 -10.16
C LEU A 163 -19.12 0.68 -9.58
N GLY A 164 -19.40 1.29 -8.42
CA GLY A 164 -20.74 1.34 -7.87
C GLY A 164 -21.72 2.07 -8.80
N ALA A 165 -21.36 3.28 -9.26
CA ALA A 165 -22.16 4.06 -10.18
C ALA A 165 -22.47 3.29 -11.48
N VAL A 166 -21.45 2.74 -12.13
CA VAL A 166 -21.60 1.91 -13.35
C VAL A 166 -22.52 0.72 -13.09
N SER A 167 -22.42 0.04 -11.93
CA SER A 167 -23.31 -1.07 -11.58
C SER A 167 -24.76 -0.64 -11.44
N GLY A 168 -25.00 0.49 -10.78
CA GLY A 168 -26.36 1.06 -10.65
C GLY A 168 -26.93 1.50 -11.99
N LEU A 169 -26.10 2.13 -12.83
CA LEU A 169 -26.51 2.58 -14.16
C LEU A 169 -26.85 1.41 -15.08
N PHE A 170 -26.09 0.33 -15.09
CA PHE A 170 -26.44 -0.89 -15.84
C PHE A 170 -27.73 -1.55 -15.35
N ALA A 171 -28.08 -1.39 -14.08
CA ALA A 171 -29.34 -1.88 -13.54
C ALA A 171 -30.53 -0.99 -13.92
N ALA A 172 -30.30 0.30 -14.15
CA ALA A 172 -31.33 1.29 -14.48
C ALA A 172 -31.55 1.47 -16.00
N PHE A 173 -30.46 1.51 -16.79
CA PHE A 173 -30.49 1.83 -18.21
C PHE A 173 -30.07 0.64 -19.09
N ASP A 174 -30.62 0.56 -20.29
CA ASP A 174 -30.25 -0.42 -21.31
C ASP A 174 -29.30 0.17 -22.37
N ASP A 175 -29.15 1.48 -22.42
CA ASP A 175 -28.38 2.21 -23.40
C ASP A 175 -26.96 2.51 -22.89
N ALA A 176 -25.94 2.04 -23.64
CA ALA A 176 -24.53 2.18 -23.26
C ALA A 176 -24.05 3.64 -23.28
N SER A 177 -24.61 4.49 -24.15
CA SER A 177 -24.24 5.90 -24.22
C SER A 177 -24.69 6.68 -23.00
N SER A 178 -25.89 6.43 -22.51
CA SER A 178 -26.38 7.01 -21.24
C SER A 178 -25.56 6.58 -20.04
N ILE A 179 -25.21 5.29 -19.97
CA ILE A 179 -24.33 4.76 -18.91
C ILE A 179 -22.96 5.43 -18.96
N LEU A 180 -22.37 5.53 -20.16
CA LEU A 180 -21.06 6.15 -20.35
C LEU A 180 -21.09 7.64 -19.96
N MET A 181 -22.07 8.40 -20.47
CA MET A 181 -22.19 9.83 -20.20
C MET A 181 -22.40 10.12 -18.71
N ALA A 182 -23.30 9.38 -18.07
CA ALA A 182 -23.57 9.53 -16.64
C ALA A 182 -22.34 9.16 -15.79
N SER A 183 -21.69 8.02 -16.06
CA SER A 183 -20.50 7.61 -15.32
C SER A 183 -19.31 8.54 -15.52
N ALA A 184 -19.08 9.05 -16.74
CA ALA A 184 -18.05 10.05 -17.03
C ALA A 184 -18.31 11.37 -16.29
N THR A 185 -19.57 11.83 -16.26
CA THR A 185 -19.96 13.04 -15.52
C THR A 185 -19.68 12.90 -14.02
N VAL A 186 -20.07 11.76 -13.43
CA VAL A 186 -19.79 11.47 -12.01
C VAL A 186 -18.30 11.39 -11.76
N ALA A 187 -17.53 10.73 -12.64
CA ALA A 187 -16.09 10.62 -12.51
C ALA A 187 -15.38 11.99 -12.50
N VAL A 188 -15.76 12.88 -13.39
CA VAL A 188 -15.21 14.25 -13.45
C VAL A 188 -15.60 15.04 -12.18
N ALA A 189 -16.87 15.05 -11.84
CA ALA A 189 -17.36 15.75 -10.64
C ALA A 189 -16.70 15.23 -9.36
N GLY A 190 -16.59 13.92 -9.20
CA GLY A 190 -15.92 13.25 -8.09
C GLY A 190 -14.44 13.62 -7.98
N SER A 191 -13.71 13.61 -9.11
CA SER A 191 -12.31 14.01 -9.17
C SER A 191 -12.08 15.45 -8.67
N PHE A 192 -12.91 16.39 -9.10
CA PHE A 192 -12.85 17.77 -8.62
C PHE A 192 -13.24 17.90 -7.16
N SER A 193 -14.29 17.21 -6.71
CA SER A 193 -14.75 17.22 -5.32
C SER A 193 -13.67 16.68 -4.37
N MET A 194 -13.08 15.53 -4.70
CA MET A 194 -12.01 14.92 -3.92
C MET A 194 -10.76 15.78 -3.89
N GLY A 195 -10.36 16.36 -5.03
CA GLY A 195 -9.23 17.27 -5.11
C GLY A 195 -9.45 18.52 -4.27
N ALA A 196 -10.64 19.14 -4.36
CA ALA A 196 -10.99 20.32 -3.56
C ALA A 196 -11.02 20.01 -2.05
N GLY A 197 -11.63 18.89 -1.66
CA GLY A 197 -11.62 18.42 -0.27
C GLY A 197 -10.22 18.22 0.28
N ALA A 198 -9.34 17.58 -0.50
CA ALA A 198 -7.94 17.36 -0.14
C ALA A 198 -7.16 18.69 0.00
N TYR A 199 -7.44 19.67 -0.87
CA TYR A 199 -6.88 21.02 -0.75
C TYR A 199 -7.24 21.68 0.58
N VAL A 200 -8.53 21.70 0.90
CA VAL A 200 -9.03 22.32 2.13
C VAL A 200 -8.47 21.64 3.37
N ALA A 201 -8.47 20.29 3.38
CA ALA A 201 -7.95 19.51 4.50
C ALA A 201 -6.45 19.79 4.74
N SER A 202 -5.63 19.72 3.68
CA SER A 202 -4.18 19.97 3.77
C SER A 202 -3.87 21.44 4.12
N SER A 203 -4.65 22.40 3.63
CA SER A 203 -4.49 23.82 3.99
C SER A 203 -4.79 24.06 5.47
N SER A 204 -5.87 23.45 5.99
CA SER A 204 -6.26 23.58 7.40
C SER A 204 -5.24 22.93 8.34
N GLU A 205 -4.71 21.77 7.96
CA GLU A 205 -3.66 21.08 8.72
C GLU A 205 -2.38 21.91 8.77
N GLY A 206 -1.97 22.51 7.65
CA GLY A 206 -0.81 23.40 7.58
C GLY A 206 -0.95 24.66 8.46
N GLU A 207 -2.16 25.20 8.58
CA GLU A 207 -2.40 26.35 9.46
C GLU A 207 -2.32 25.98 10.95
N VAL A 208 -2.90 24.83 11.34
CA VAL A 208 -2.79 24.30 12.71
C VAL A 208 -1.33 24.07 13.09
N GLN A 209 -0.55 23.44 12.21
CA GLN A 209 0.88 23.20 12.44
C GLN A 209 1.68 24.51 12.61
N ARG A 210 1.37 25.55 11.81
CA ARG A 210 2.00 26.88 11.95
C ARG A 210 1.69 27.52 13.29
N ILE A 211 0.44 27.43 13.75
CA ILE A 211 0.02 27.97 15.05
C ILE A 211 0.74 27.23 16.19
N GLU A 212 0.82 25.91 16.12
CA GLU A 212 1.52 25.09 17.13
C GLU A 212 3.02 25.39 17.16
N ALA A 213 3.66 25.49 15.99
CA ALA A 213 5.05 25.87 15.88
C ALA A 213 5.31 27.28 16.47
N GLY A 214 4.41 28.24 16.18
CA GLY A 214 4.46 29.58 16.76
C GLY A 214 4.34 29.61 18.30
N LYS A 215 3.44 28.80 18.86
CA LYS A 215 3.29 28.65 20.32
C LYS A 215 4.56 28.07 20.96
N THR A 216 5.10 27.00 20.35
CA THR A 216 6.32 26.32 20.83
C THR A 216 7.51 27.30 20.82
N ALA A 217 7.69 28.02 19.72
CA ALA A 217 8.75 29.06 19.63
C ALA A 217 8.58 30.17 20.65
N PHE A 218 7.36 30.65 20.89
CA PHE A 218 7.07 31.69 21.88
C PHE A 218 7.37 31.24 23.31
N LEU A 219 7.14 29.96 23.62
CA LEU A 219 7.41 29.38 24.95
C LEU A 219 8.89 28.96 25.15
N GLY A 220 9.78 29.32 24.21
CA GLY A 220 11.21 29.02 24.31
C GLY A 220 11.57 27.55 24.08
N GLY A 221 10.64 26.76 23.55
CA GLY A 221 10.89 25.37 23.12
C GLY A 221 11.66 25.35 21.80
N SER A 222 12.57 24.39 21.63
CA SER A 222 13.14 24.10 20.32
C SER A 222 12.01 23.50 19.46
N SER A 223 11.53 24.27 18.48
CA SER A 223 10.67 23.71 17.44
C SER A 223 11.49 22.65 16.70
N GLN A 224 11.23 21.38 16.97
CA GLN A 224 11.56 20.37 15.98
C GLN A 224 10.73 20.77 14.76
N ALA A 225 11.40 21.16 13.70
CA ALA A 225 10.77 21.47 12.43
C ALA A 225 10.02 20.19 11.99
N THR A 226 8.75 20.09 12.37
CA THR A 226 7.83 19.13 11.80
C THR A 226 7.91 19.32 10.30
N SER A 227 8.22 18.26 9.60
CA SER A 227 8.41 18.20 8.14
C SER A 227 7.42 19.11 7.45
N ALA A 228 7.92 20.03 6.64
CA ALA A 228 7.11 21.05 5.98
C ALA A 228 5.86 20.38 5.38
N ALA A 229 4.69 20.82 5.84
CA ALA A 229 3.42 20.34 5.32
C ALA A 229 3.46 20.43 3.79
N GLY A 230 3.20 19.31 3.11
CA GLY A 230 3.24 19.26 1.65
C GLY A 230 2.36 20.37 1.06
N SER A 231 2.70 20.88 -0.12
CA SER A 231 1.89 21.93 -0.76
C SER A 231 0.44 21.44 -0.90
N PRO A 232 -0.56 22.18 -0.37
CA PRO A 232 -1.97 21.79 -0.46
C PRO A 232 -2.44 21.57 -1.91
N LEU A 233 -1.89 22.32 -2.85
CA LEU A 233 -2.18 22.15 -4.28
C LEU A 233 -1.63 20.81 -4.81
N ARG A 234 -0.44 20.41 -4.37
CA ARG A 234 0.14 19.13 -4.75
C ARG A 234 -0.72 17.96 -4.23
N THR A 235 -1.15 18.03 -2.97
CA THR A 235 -2.04 17.03 -2.38
C THR A 235 -3.36 16.94 -3.14
N ALA A 236 -3.98 18.08 -3.43
CA ALA A 236 -5.21 18.16 -4.23
C ALA A 236 -5.07 17.55 -5.61
N LEU A 237 -3.99 17.86 -6.33
CA LEU A 237 -3.70 17.30 -7.66
C LEU A 237 -3.44 15.79 -7.58
N LEU A 238 -2.67 15.33 -6.61
CA LEU A 238 -2.41 13.89 -6.41
C LEU A 238 -3.71 13.12 -6.17
N VAL A 239 -4.59 13.62 -5.30
CA VAL A 239 -5.87 12.98 -4.99
C VAL A 239 -6.80 13.02 -6.20
N GLY A 240 -7.04 14.19 -6.80
CA GLY A 240 -7.98 14.34 -7.92
C GLY A 240 -7.56 13.56 -9.16
N VAL A 241 -6.28 13.65 -9.56
CA VAL A 241 -5.75 12.91 -10.71
C VAL A 241 -5.79 11.39 -10.47
N SER A 242 -5.42 10.95 -9.26
CA SER A 242 -5.45 9.53 -8.91
C SER A 242 -6.89 8.99 -8.87
N TYR A 243 -7.86 9.78 -8.38
CA TYR A 243 -9.27 9.46 -8.46
C TYR A 243 -9.70 9.22 -9.91
N MET A 244 -9.33 10.12 -10.83
CA MET A 244 -9.67 9.98 -12.24
C MET A 244 -9.10 8.69 -12.84
N PHE A 245 -7.86 8.32 -12.51
CA PHE A 245 -7.28 7.05 -12.95
C PHE A 245 -8.03 5.84 -12.38
N GLY A 246 -8.45 5.88 -11.12
CA GLY A 246 -9.28 4.84 -10.51
C GLY A 246 -10.63 4.72 -11.20
N ALA A 247 -11.28 5.86 -11.47
CA ALA A 247 -12.58 5.95 -12.14
C ALA A 247 -12.56 5.43 -13.58
N LEU A 248 -11.46 5.60 -14.30
CA LEU A 248 -11.33 5.11 -15.69
C LEU A 248 -11.44 3.59 -15.78
N ILE A 249 -11.04 2.84 -14.77
CA ILE A 249 -11.02 1.37 -14.81
C ILE A 249 -12.42 0.78 -15.03
N PRO A 250 -13.46 1.11 -14.25
CA PRO A 250 -14.80 0.60 -14.50
C PRO A 250 -15.50 1.23 -15.72
N VAL A 251 -15.09 2.45 -16.14
CA VAL A 251 -15.66 3.13 -17.31
C VAL A 251 -15.09 2.57 -18.62
N LEU A 252 -13.83 2.17 -18.63
CA LEU A 252 -13.15 1.71 -19.83
C LEU A 252 -13.85 0.53 -20.53
N PRO A 253 -14.32 -0.52 -19.86
CA PRO A 253 -15.11 -1.58 -20.50
C PRO A 253 -16.38 -1.06 -21.18
N VAL A 254 -17.09 -0.11 -20.57
CA VAL A 254 -18.28 0.51 -21.15
C VAL A 254 -17.92 1.27 -22.42
N LEU A 255 -16.85 2.06 -22.37
CA LEU A 255 -16.32 2.79 -23.54
C LEU A 255 -15.93 1.85 -24.69
N LEU A 256 -15.41 0.66 -24.36
CA LEU A 256 -15.04 -0.37 -25.34
C LEU A 256 -16.25 -1.22 -25.80
N GLY A 257 -17.47 -0.86 -25.42
CA GLY A 257 -18.70 -1.50 -25.88
C GLY A 257 -19.16 -2.70 -25.04
N ALA A 258 -18.71 -2.82 -23.80
CA ALA A 258 -19.22 -3.84 -22.89
C ALA A 258 -20.72 -3.63 -22.66
N ARG A 259 -21.50 -4.70 -22.89
CA ARG A 259 -22.97 -4.71 -22.74
C ARG A 259 -23.43 -5.21 -21.37
N THR A 260 -22.52 -5.59 -20.51
CA THR A 260 -22.80 -6.12 -19.18
C THR A 260 -21.87 -5.54 -18.15
N VAL A 261 -22.37 -5.34 -16.94
CA VAL A 261 -21.59 -4.85 -15.79
C VAL A 261 -20.47 -5.81 -15.38
N VAL A 262 -20.56 -7.09 -15.76
CA VAL A 262 -19.63 -8.15 -15.33
C VAL A 262 -18.19 -7.82 -15.70
N VAL A 263 -17.97 -7.26 -16.91
CA VAL A 263 -16.61 -6.90 -17.36
C VAL A 263 -16.01 -5.81 -16.49
N SER A 264 -16.79 -4.78 -16.14
CA SER A 264 -16.36 -3.71 -15.23
C SER A 264 -16.12 -4.23 -13.81
N LEU A 265 -16.95 -5.16 -13.31
CA LEU A 265 -16.77 -5.79 -12.00
C LEU A 265 -15.50 -6.63 -11.94
N VAL A 266 -15.22 -7.41 -12.96
CA VAL A 266 -13.99 -8.22 -13.03
C VAL A 266 -12.76 -7.31 -13.11
N ALA A 267 -12.76 -6.30 -13.99
CA ALA A 267 -11.66 -5.35 -14.11
C ALA A 267 -11.41 -4.60 -12.80
N GLY A 268 -12.45 -4.01 -12.21
CA GLY A 268 -12.38 -3.28 -10.94
C GLY A 268 -11.97 -4.19 -9.78
N GLY A 269 -12.52 -5.39 -9.70
CA GLY A 269 -12.16 -6.38 -8.67
C GLY A 269 -10.68 -6.79 -8.74
N LEU A 270 -10.16 -7.09 -9.93
CA LEU A 270 -8.75 -7.42 -10.13
C LEU A 270 -7.83 -6.26 -9.70
N VAL A 271 -8.17 -5.04 -10.11
CA VAL A 271 -7.38 -3.85 -9.73
C VAL A 271 -7.45 -3.61 -8.23
N THR A 272 -8.62 -3.77 -7.58
CA THR A 272 -8.76 -3.68 -6.11
C THR A 272 -7.83 -4.67 -5.41
N VAL A 273 -7.71 -5.91 -5.90
CA VAL A 273 -6.79 -6.91 -5.34
C VAL A 273 -5.33 -6.46 -5.48
N VAL A 274 -4.94 -6.00 -6.67
CA VAL A 274 -3.56 -5.53 -6.94
C VAL A 274 -3.22 -4.33 -6.07
N VAL A 275 -4.08 -3.31 -6.03
CA VAL A 275 -3.89 -2.09 -5.23
C VAL A 275 -3.84 -2.42 -3.74
N SER A 276 -4.73 -3.29 -3.25
CA SER A 276 -4.69 -3.75 -1.86
C SER A 276 -3.40 -4.47 -1.51
N ALA A 277 -2.87 -5.28 -2.43
CA ALA A 277 -1.60 -5.97 -2.24
C ALA A 277 -0.41 -5.00 -2.19
N VAL A 278 -0.37 -4.04 -3.11
CA VAL A 278 0.68 -2.99 -3.14
C VAL A 278 0.63 -2.15 -1.87
N LEU A 279 -0.56 -1.70 -1.46
CA LEU A 279 -0.73 -0.92 -0.23
C LEU A 279 -0.33 -1.69 1.02
N ALA A 280 -0.75 -2.96 1.12
CA ALA A 280 -0.38 -3.79 2.26
C ALA A 280 1.14 -3.99 2.34
N PHE A 281 1.80 -4.13 1.18
CA PHE A 281 3.25 -4.22 1.09
C PHE A 281 3.94 -2.92 1.54
N LEU A 282 3.56 -1.77 0.96
CA LEU A 282 4.17 -0.47 1.29
C LEU A 282 3.88 -0.01 2.71
N SER A 283 2.72 -0.38 3.28
CA SER A 283 2.32 0.03 4.63
C SER A 283 2.64 -1.00 5.71
N GLY A 284 3.22 -2.16 5.37
CA GLY A 284 3.49 -3.26 6.31
C GLY A 284 2.23 -3.80 7.03
N MET A 285 1.05 -3.68 6.39
CA MET A 285 -0.23 -4.12 6.95
C MET A 285 -0.53 -5.57 6.58
N ASP A 286 -1.41 -6.22 7.36
CA ASP A 286 -1.91 -7.56 7.02
C ASP A 286 -2.71 -7.54 5.71
N LEU A 287 -2.16 -8.21 4.69
CA LEU A 287 -2.76 -8.29 3.36
C LEU A 287 -4.17 -8.88 3.38
N ARG A 288 -4.40 -9.93 4.18
CA ARG A 288 -5.70 -10.60 4.23
C ARG A 288 -6.77 -9.67 4.79
N ARG A 289 -6.47 -9.00 5.91
CA ARG A 289 -7.41 -8.07 6.54
C ARG A 289 -7.74 -6.91 5.60
N ARG A 290 -6.72 -6.34 4.95
CA ARG A 290 -6.93 -5.22 4.01
C ARG A 290 -7.72 -5.63 2.78
N LEU A 291 -7.39 -6.79 2.19
CA LEU A 291 -8.11 -7.32 1.04
C LEU A 291 -9.58 -7.60 1.37
N LEU A 292 -9.85 -8.28 2.48
CA LEU A 292 -11.22 -8.55 2.91
C LEU A 292 -12.02 -7.26 3.14
N THR A 293 -11.43 -6.26 3.78
CA THR A 293 -12.09 -4.97 4.01
C THR A 293 -12.40 -4.27 2.69
N ASN A 294 -11.43 -4.15 1.77
CA ASN A 294 -11.65 -3.47 0.49
C ASN A 294 -12.66 -4.20 -0.39
N VAL A 295 -12.60 -5.53 -0.44
CA VAL A 295 -13.57 -6.34 -1.19
C VAL A 295 -14.98 -6.22 -0.57
N ALA A 296 -15.10 -6.21 0.75
CA ALA A 296 -16.39 -6.03 1.43
C ALA A 296 -16.99 -4.64 1.14
N ILE A 297 -16.18 -3.58 1.20
CA ILE A 297 -16.61 -2.21 0.86
C ILE A 297 -17.06 -2.15 -0.61
N LEU A 298 -16.27 -2.72 -1.52
CA LEU A 298 -16.59 -2.77 -2.94
C LEU A 298 -17.90 -3.53 -3.20
N ALA A 299 -18.08 -4.70 -2.59
CA ALA A 299 -19.28 -5.50 -2.72
C ALA A 299 -20.53 -4.77 -2.17
N ALA A 300 -20.37 -4.08 -1.04
CA ALA A 300 -21.44 -3.26 -0.46
C ALA A 300 -21.81 -2.08 -1.39
N ALA A 301 -20.83 -1.33 -1.89
CA ALA A 301 -21.06 -0.23 -2.81
C ALA A 301 -21.80 -0.70 -4.08
N VAL A 302 -21.29 -1.73 -4.74
CA VAL A 302 -21.90 -2.33 -5.93
C VAL A 302 -23.30 -2.87 -5.66
N GLY A 303 -23.48 -3.61 -4.56
CA GLY A 303 -24.79 -4.19 -4.20
C GLY A 303 -25.85 -3.14 -3.92
N ILE A 304 -25.50 -2.10 -3.16
CA ILE A 304 -26.43 -1.00 -2.83
C ILE A 304 -26.81 -0.22 -4.09
N THR A 305 -25.81 0.18 -4.89
CA THR A 305 -26.08 0.98 -6.09
C THR A 305 -26.84 0.18 -7.15
N TYR A 306 -26.56 -1.12 -7.32
CA TYR A 306 -27.31 -2.01 -8.18
C TYR A 306 -28.78 -2.13 -7.73
N ALA A 307 -29.02 -2.27 -6.43
CA ALA A 307 -30.35 -2.31 -5.87
C ALA A 307 -31.13 -1.00 -6.11
N ILE A 308 -30.44 0.16 -5.95
CA ILE A 308 -31.03 1.48 -6.27
C ILE A 308 -31.38 1.56 -7.75
N GLY A 309 -30.48 1.15 -8.66
CA GLY A 309 -30.75 1.15 -10.09
C GLY A 309 -31.94 0.27 -10.47
N ARG A 310 -32.06 -0.93 -9.90
CA ARG A 310 -33.22 -1.82 -10.08
C ARG A 310 -34.52 -1.21 -9.55
N ALA A 311 -34.47 -0.58 -8.37
CA ALA A 311 -35.65 0.09 -7.81
C ALA A 311 -36.06 1.31 -8.67
N ALA A 312 -35.14 2.11 -9.14
CA ALA A 312 -35.43 3.24 -10.03
C ALA A 312 -36.09 2.77 -11.33
N ARG A 313 -35.59 1.70 -11.94
CA ARG A 313 -36.21 1.10 -13.15
C ARG A 313 -37.64 0.62 -12.88
N ALA A 314 -37.85 -0.04 -11.73
CA ALA A 314 -39.18 -0.59 -11.37
C ALA A 314 -40.21 0.48 -11.02
N LEU A 315 -39.79 1.55 -10.31
CA LEU A 315 -40.69 2.57 -9.79
C LEU A 315 -40.91 3.73 -10.76
N LEU A 316 -39.91 4.11 -11.52
CA LEU A 316 -39.95 5.28 -12.39
C LEU A 316 -40.22 4.94 -13.87
N GLY A 317 -40.30 3.65 -14.20
CA GLY A 317 -40.52 3.20 -15.58
C GLY A 317 -39.47 3.69 -16.57
N VAL A 318 -38.28 3.95 -16.10
CA VAL A 318 -37.17 4.48 -16.92
C VAL A 318 -36.70 3.39 -17.86
N SER A 319 -37.43 3.21 -18.96
CA SER A 319 -36.94 2.57 -20.17
C SER A 319 -36.69 3.70 -21.19
N VAL A 320 -35.53 4.30 -21.13
CA VAL A 320 -35.12 5.17 -22.24
C VAL A 320 -34.73 4.23 -23.37
N SER A 321 -35.66 4.15 -24.32
CA SER A 321 -35.48 3.50 -25.63
C SER A 321 -34.44 4.27 -26.47
#